data_31742b4bff6644df376e048e932b9659
#
_entry.id   31742b4bff6644df376e048e932b9659
#
_cell.length_a   1.000
_cell.length_b   1.000
_cell.length_c   1.000
_cell.angle_alpha   90.00
_cell.angle_beta   90.00
_cell.angle_gamma   90.00
#
_symmetry.space_group_name_H-M   'P 1'
#
loop_
_entity.id
_entity.type
_entity.pdbx_description
1 polymer ?
#
loop_
_entity_poly.entity_id
_entity_poly.type
_entity_poly.pdbx_seq_one_letter_code
_entity_poly.pdbx_strand_id
1 'polypeptide(L)'
;MAPTSEIEMGERVYRMRGVQRALYLLFAAMLVLAALGMWRVVGHATHAATLPEGLAGAAAAVAAFYLALSALRSRLQIDGTQVRVQGALGERTFDAADVEGYRTLSGRYGSYQVLCLKDGGARIQFSQYATDEAFREWLSRLPDLDARDREAALKKIAEDPDLGATPEERQNALSSAKWTNVAACAVVAMAAIASLWGPPEFAAAATAVLALGPMTAAYLLFRSPLLYGLMKPKRDPRTELSFLLLVSVVGLVAGGGRVNLVSLAPLGPAIAGVAIVFCAAFLPAVWKSAQRGGALIAMILFGLFYSYGLAAAINRVADRSTPEMFRVEVLAQHVTHGSRSTSYHLTLEPWGPYSRVNSMPVSRSVYEQTQPGTTICLDLHAGFLGAAWYQPIDCAEQQP
;
A
#
# COMPACT_ATOMS: atom_id res chain seq x y z
N MET A 1 -27.51 -40.93 -9.25
CA MET A 1 -27.58 -40.56 -7.83
C MET A 1 -26.72 -41.58 -7.07
N ALA A 2 -25.49 -41.20 -6.76
CA ALA A 2 -24.62 -41.99 -5.89
C ALA A 2 -24.96 -41.62 -4.43
N PRO A 3 -25.01 -42.56 -3.50
CA PRO A 3 -25.29 -42.27 -2.11
C PRO A 3 -24.11 -41.43 -1.56
N THR A 4 -24.43 -40.24 -1.10
CA THR A 4 -23.55 -39.44 -0.24
C THR A 4 -23.30 -40.23 1.02
N SER A 5 -22.16 -40.92 1.11
CA SER A 5 -21.69 -41.46 2.38
C SER A 5 -21.49 -40.28 3.33
N GLU A 6 -22.43 -40.05 4.23
CA GLU A 6 -22.27 -39.22 5.41
C GLU A 6 -21.12 -39.80 6.23
N ILE A 7 -19.96 -39.22 6.10
CA ILE A 7 -18.89 -39.48 7.08
C ILE A 7 -19.21 -38.57 8.25
N GLU A 8 -19.76 -39.16 9.32
CA GLU A 8 -19.85 -38.57 10.65
C GLU A 8 -18.41 -38.19 11.06
N MET A 9 -17.99 -36.97 10.78
CA MET A 9 -16.81 -36.38 11.45
C MET A 9 -17.26 -36.08 12.87
N GLY A 10 -16.81 -36.87 13.83
CA GLY A 10 -16.99 -36.55 15.24
C GLY A 10 -16.46 -35.15 15.56
N GLU A 11 -16.99 -34.55 16.60
CA GLU A 11 -16.66 -33.20 17.07
C GLU A 11 -15.13 -33.01 17.15
N ARG A 12 -14.60 -32.06 16.34
CA ARG A 12 -13.17 -31.71 16.33
C ARG A 12 -12.97 -30.24 16.61
N VAL A 13 -12.03 -29.95 17.53
CA VAL A 13 -11.72 -28.61 17.97
C VAL A 13 -10.30 -28.26 17.56
N TYR A 14 -10.17 -27.25 16.70
CA TYR A 14 -8.89 -26.72 16.22
C TYR A 14 -8.56 -25.41 16.94
N ARG A 15 -7.42 -25.37 17.59
CA ARG A 15 -6.93 -24.18 18.29
C ARG A 15 -5.96 -23.40 17.41
N MET A 16 -5.77 -22.12 17.72
CA MET A 16 -4.77 -21.29 17.04
C MET A 16 -3.38 -21.93 17.11
N ARG A 17 -2.63 -21.88 16.00
CA ARG A 17 -1.26 -22.40 15.90
C ARG A 17 -0.36 -21.77 16.96
N GLY A 18 0.52 -22.55 17.60
CA GLY A 18 1.37 -22.09 18.68
C GLY A 18 2.19 -20.85 18.36
N VAL A 19 2.79 -20.80 17.17
CA VAL A 19 3.57 -19.64 16.69
C VAL A 19 2.70 -18.38 16.56
N GLN A 20 1.51 -18.50 15.98
CA GLN A 20 0.61 -17.35 15.85
C GLN A 20 0.08 -16.90 17.21
N ARG A 21 -0.25 -17.83 18.09
CA ARG A 21 -0.64 -17.53 19.47
C ARG A 21 0.46 -16.78 20.20
N ALA A 22 1.71 -17.23 20.09
CA ALA A 22 2.86 -16.57 20.70
C ALA A 22 3.07 -15.15 20.12
N LEU A 23 2.93 -14.97 18.82
CA LEU A 23 3.02 -13.64 18.17
C LEU A 23 1.92 -12.70 18.67
N TYR A 24 0.67 -13.15 18.75
CA TYR A 24 -0.44 -12.32 19.26
C TYR A 24 -0.20 -11.88 20.70
N LEU A 25 0.29 -12.81 21.57
CA LEU A 25 0.62 -12.50 22.96
C LEU A 25 1.82 -11.55 23.06
N LEU A 26 2.83 -11.72 22.22
CA LEU A 26 3.98 -10.82 22.16
C LEU A 26 3.56 -9.40 21.72
N PHE A 27 2.76 -9.27 20.67
CA PHE A 27 2.23 -7.98 20.25
C PHE A 27 1.34 -7.34 21.31
N ALA A 28 0.50 -8.12 21.99
CA ALA A 28 -0.30 -7.63 23.11
C ALA A 28 0.60 -7.08 24.23
N ALA A 29 1.66 -7.80 24.60
CA ALA A 29 2.62 -7.35 25.61
C ALA A 29 3.34 -6.06 25.18
N MET A 30 3.78 -5.96 23.92
CA MET A 30 4.40 -4.74 23.37
C MET A 30 3.45 -3.54 23.42
N LEU A 31 2.18 -3.73 23.09
CA LEU A 31 1.18 -2.67 23.16
C LEU A 31 0.88 -2.23 24.60
N VAL A 32 0.88 -3.17 25.57
CA VAL A 32 0.77 -2.83 26.99
C VAL A 32 1.96 -1.99 27.43
N LEU A 33 3.18 -2.38 27.07
CA LEU A 33 4.39 -1.62 27.39
C LEU A 33 4.37 -0.23 26.78
N ALA A 34 3.91 -0.12 25.52
CA ALA A 34 3.76 1.17 24.85
C ALA A 34 2.70 2.05 25.53
N ALA A 35 1.56 1.48 25.91
CA ALA A 35 0.51 2.17 26.67
C ALA A 35 1.01 2.68 28.02
N LEU A 36 1.74 1.83 28.77
CA LEU A 36 2.35 2.22 30.05
C LEU A 36 3.42 3.30 29.88
N GLY A 37 4.23 3.21 28.82
CA GLY A 37 5.22 4.25 28.48
C GLY A 37 4.56 5.59 28.22
N MET A 38 3.52 5.62 27.38
CA MET A 38 2.74 6.84 27.12
C MET A 38 2.09 7.39 28.39
N TRP A 39 1.53 6.53 29.24
CA TRP A 39 0.93 6.96 30.51
C TRP A 39 1.94 7.58 31.47
N ARG A 40 3.17 7.06 31.52
CA ARG A 40 4.26 7.67 32.32
C ARG A 40 4.66 9.05 31.79
N VAL A 41 4.77 9.21 30.47
CA VAL A 41 5.09 10.51 29.87
C VAL A 41 4.01 11.53 30.17
N VAL A 42 2.73 11.14 30.07
CA VAL A 42 1.57 11.98 30.43
C VAL A 42 1.57 12.36 31.91
N GLY A 43 1.92 11.41 32.80
CA GLY A 43 1.94 11.64 34.26
C GLY A 43 3.09 12.51 34.77
N HIS A 44 4.17 12.69 33.98
CA HIS A 44 5.32 13.53 34.31
C HIS A 44 5.35 14.86 33.56
N ALA A 45 4.46 15.07 32.59
CA ALA A 45 4.37 16.33 31.86
C ALA A 45 3.80 17.41 32.76
N THR A 46 4.60 18.43 33.09
CA THR A 46 4.20 19.63 33.82
C THR A 46 3.31 20.57 33.01
N HIS A 47 3.10 20.29 31.74
CA HIS A 47 2.17 20.97 30.85
C HIS A 47 1.09 19.99 30.41
N ALA A 48 -0.15 20.43 30.37
CA ALA A 48 -1.36 19.66 30.10
C ALA A 48 -1.11 18.58 29.03
N ALA A 49 -1.11 17.33 29.47
CA ALA A 49 -1.05 16.17 28.59
C ALA A 49 -2.12 16.34 27.51
N THR A 50 -1.73 16.32 26.25
CA THR A 50 -2.69 16.56 25.18
C THR A 50 -3.67 15.41 25.10
N LEU A 51 -4.96 15.71 24.99
CA LEU A 51 -6.04 14.72 24.79
C LEU A 51 -5.67 13.57 23.84
N PRO A 52 -4.94 13.82 22.71
CA PRO A 52 -4.50 12.77 21.78
C PRO A 52 -3.60 11.69 22.40
N GLU A 53 -2.72 12.04 23.33
CA GLU A 53 -1.77 11.07 23.93
C GLU A 53 -2.48 10.09 24.88
N GLY A 54 -3.44 10.59 25.66
CA GLY A 54 -4.29 9.75 26.51
C GLY A 54 -5.16 8.80 25.70
N LEU A 55 -5.74 9.27 24.58
CA LEU A 55 -6.54 8.47 23.66
C LEU A 55 -5.70 7.39 22.97
N ALA A 56 -4.47 7.71 22.56
CA ALA A 56 -3.55 6.74 21.95
C ALA A 56 -3.17 5.62 22.92
N GLY A 57 -2.90 5.95 24.20
CA GLY A 57 -2.65 4.98 25.25
C GLY A 57 -3.84 4.04 25.51
N ALA A 58 -5.04 4.61 25.59
CA ALA A 58 -6.27 3.83 25.76
C ALA A 58 -6.54 2.91 24.56
N ALA A 59 -6.36 3.41 23.34
CA ALA A 59 -6.52 2.61 22.12
C ALA A 59 -5.51 1.44 22.07
N ALA A 60 -4.25 1.67 22.46
CA ALA A 60 -3.23 0.62 22.55
C ALA A 60 -3.60 -0.45 23.60
N ALA A 61 -4.13 -0.05 24.75
CA ALA A 61 -4.59 -0.98 25.78
C ALA A 61 -5.77 -1.85 25.32
N VAL A 62 -6.76 -1.25 24.65
CA VAL A 62 -7.90 -1.97 24.06
C VAL A 62 -7.43 -2.96 22.98
N ALA A 63 -6.51 -2.53 22.11
CA ALA A 63 -5.94 -3.39 21.08
C ALA A 63 -5.16 -4.58 21.71
N ALA A 64 -4.36 -4.33 22.74
CA ALA A 64 -3.64 -5.36 23.49
C ALA A 64 -4.59 -6.40 24.09
N PHE A 65 -5.65 -5.93 24.74
CA PHE A 65 -6.68 -6.79 25.34
C PHE A 65 -7.38 -7.65 24.28
N TYR A 66 -7.77 -7.04 23.15
CA TYR A 66 -8.37 -7.75 22.02
C TYR A 66 -7.44 -8.85 21.46
N LEU A 67 -6.16 -8.55 21.27
CA LEU A 67 -5.18 -9.52 20.78
C LEU A 67 -4.98 -10.68 21.76
N ALA A 68 -4.89 -10.39 23.06
CA ALA A 68 -4.77 -11.40 24.10
C ALA A 68 -6.01 -12.31 24.14
N LEU A 69 -7.21 -11.74 24.11
CA LEU A 69 -8.45 -12.52 24.03
C LEU A 69 -8.51 -13.37 22.74
N SER A 70 -8.11 -12.81 21.60
CA SER A 70 -8.04 -13.55 20.34
C SER A 70 -7.11 -14.76 20.46
N ALA A 71 -5.91 -14.58 21.02
CA ALA A 71 -4.94 -15.66 21.18
C ALA A 71 -5.43 -16.78 22.12
N LEU A 72 -6.20 -16.43 23.14
CA LEU A 72 -6.65 -17.37 24.18
C LEU A 72 -7.95 -18.08 23.81
N ARG A 73 -8.90 -17.36 23.17
CA ARG A 73 -10.26 -17.86 22.93
C ARG A 73 -10.49 -18.40 21.53
N SER A 74 -9.68 -17.99 20.51
CA SER A 74 -9.96 -18.41 19.14
C SER A 74 -9.90 -19.92 18.95
N ARG A 75 -11.01 -20.49 18.54
CA ARG A 75 -11.19 -21.91 18.24
C ARG A 75 -12.06 -22.06 16.99
N LEU A 76 -11.75 -23.07 16.21
CA LEU A 76 -12.57 -23.55 15.11
C LEU A 76 -13.03 -24.97 15.49
N GLN A 77 -14.32 -25.19 15.55
CA GLN A 77 -14.91 -26.47 15.87
C GLN A 77 -15.76 -26.91 14.67
N ILE A 78 -15.56 -28.14 14.24
CA ILE A 78 -16.34 -28.74 13.16
C ILE A 78 -16.97 -30.02 13.73
N ASP A 79 -18.29 -30.02 13.68
CA ASP A 79 -19.12 -31.14 14.09
C ASP A 79 -19.93 -31.47 12.86
N GLY A 80 -19.68 -32.60 12.19
CA GLY A 80 -20.35 -33.13 10.98
C GLY A 80 -21.30 -32.20 10.23
N THR A 81 -22.24 -31.59 10.95
CA THR A 81 -23.26 -30.69 10.43
C THR A 81 -23.04 -29.21 10.70
N GLN A 82 -22.16 -28.83 11.65
CA GLN A 82 -21.99 -27.47 12.09
C GLN A 82 -20.49 -27.04 12.11
N VAL A 83 -20.26 -25.79 11.73
CA VAL A 83 -18.98 -25.10 11.86
C VAL A 83 -19.13 -23.99 12.88
N ARG A 84 -18.44 -24.08 14.03
CA ARG A 84 -18.44 -23.07 15.09
C ARG A 84 -17.11 -22.36 15.09
N VAL A 85 -17.16 -21.05 15.07
CA VAL A 85 -15.96 -20.19 15.13
C VAL A 85 -16.05 -19.31 16.35
N GLN A 86 -15.21 -19.59 17.32
CA GLN A 86 -15.06 -18.76 18.50
C GLN A 86 -13.95 -17.73 18.23
N GLY A 87 -14.30 -16.44 18.28
CA GLY A 87 -13.37 -15.31 18.21
C GLY A 87 -13.09 -14.70 19.58
N ALA A 88 -12.44 -13.51 19.59
CA ALA A 88 -12.19 -12.77 20.82
C ALA A 88 -13.46 -12.37 21.57
N LEU A 89 -14.45 -11.86 20.82
CA LEU A 89 -15.64 -11.20 21.39
C LEU A 89 -16.94 -12.00 21.24
N GLY A 90 -16.90 -13.17 20.63
CA GLY A 90 -18.10 -13.95 20.44
C GLY A 90 -17.89 -15.24 19.68
N GLU A 91 -18.95 -16.02 19.60
CA GLU A 91 -19.05 -17.26 18.86
C GLU A 91 -20.06 -17.11 17.72
N ARG A 92 -19.74 -17.73 16.59
CA ARG A 92 -20.64 -17.82 15.43
C ARG A 92 -20.75 -19.26 15.03
N THR A 93 -21.97 -19.75 14.88
CA THR A 93 -22.28 -21.10 14.41
C THR A 93 -22.92 -21.01 13.03
N PHE A 94 -22.46 -21.85 12.12
CA PHE A 94 -22.98 -21.98 10.77
C PHE A 94 -23.30 -23.45 10.50
N ASP A 95 -24.31 -23.71 9.71
CA ASP A 95 -24.51 -25.03 9.17
C ASP A 95 -23.41 -25.35 8.16
N ALA A 96 -22.85 -26.56 8.17
CA ALA A 96 -21.90 -27.02 7.17
C ALA A 96 -22.45 -26.94 5.74
N ALA A 97 -23.75 -27.09 5.61
CA ALA A 97 -24.50 -26.92 4.35
C ALA A 97 -24.47 -25.47 3.83
N ASP A 98 -24.28 -24.47 4.70
CA ASP A 98 -24.17 -23.04 4.33
C ASP A 98 -22.78 -22.67 3.83
N VAL A 99 -21.80 -23.56 3.95
CA VAL A 99 -20.47 -23.34 3.39
C VAL A 99 -20.52 -23.54 1.87
N GLU A 100 -20.32 -22.46 1.12
CA GLU A 100 -20.27 -22.50 -0.34
C GLU A 100 -19.02 -23.20 -0.86
N GLY A 101 -17.89 -23.00 -0.14
CA GLY A 101 -16.59 -23.51 -0.52
C GLY A 101 -15.45 -22.76 0.15
N TYR A 102 -14.25 -22.89 -0.39
CA TYR A 102 -13.08 -22.18 0.11
C TYR A 102 -12.42 -21.34 -0.97
N ARG A 103 -11.71 -20.29 -0.53
CA ARG A 103 -10.88 -19.42 -1.38
C ARG A 103 -9.48 -19.31 -0.81
N THR A 104 -8.49 -19.10 -1.71
CA THR A 104 -7.12 -18.81 -1.33
C THR A 104 -6.85 -17.32 -1.55
N LEU A 105 -6.71 -16.57 -0.46
CA LEU A 105 -6.39 -15.15 -0.49
C LEU A 105 -4.88 -14.95 -0.37
N SER A 106 -4.34 -13.97 -1.12
CA SER A 106 -2.93 -13.59 -1.01
C SER A 106 -2.78 -12.46 0.00
N GLY A 107 -1.90 -12.65 0.98
CA GLY A 107 -1.54 -11.65 1.96
C GLY A 107 -0.05 -11.28 1.87
N ARG A 108 0.38 -10.25 2.58
CA ARG A 108 1.76 -9.76 2.61
C ARG A 108 2.79 -10.85 2.97
N TYR A 109 2.39 -11.83 3.77
CA TYR A 109 3.26 -12.89 4.29
C TYR A 109 2.97 -14.27 3.70
N GLY A 110 2.28 -14.33 2.57
CA GLY A 110 1.91 -15.56 1.89
C GLY A 110 0.43 -15.68 1.59
N SER A 111 0.03 -16.84 1.09
CA SER A 111 -1.38 -17.15 0.83
C SER A 111 -2.02 -17.80 2.05
N TYR A 112 -3.25 -17.42 2.33
CA TYR A 112 -4.08 -18.02 3.36
C TYR A 112 -5.45 -18.42 2.81
N GLN A 113 -6.06 -19.41 3.40
CA GLN A 113 -7.33 -19.94 2.94
C GLN A 113 -8.45 -19.48 3.87
N VAL A 114 -9.62 -19.24 3.27
CA VAL A 114 -10.85 -18.84 3.96
C VAL A 114 -12.01 -19.69 3.50
N LEU A 115 -12.91 -20.03 4.40
CA LEU A 115 -14.23 -20.58 4.07
C LEU A 115 -15.16 -19.43 3.69
N CYS A 116 -15.96 -19.63 2.66
CA CYS A 116 -16.96 -18.70 2.20
C CYS A 116 -18.36 -19.30 2.43
N LEU A 117 -19.28 -18.48 2.96
CA LEU A 117 -20.66 -18.85 3.16
C LEU A 117 -21.51 -18.44 1.94
N LYS A 118 -22.62 -19.18 1.69
CA LYS A 118 -23.52 -19.00 0.55
C LYS A 118 -24.14 -17.61 0.47
N ASP A 119 -24.41 -16.98 1.60
CA ASP A 119 -25.04 -15.64 1.68
C ASP A 119 -24.08 -14.48 1.40
N GLY A 120 -22.89 -14.74 0.88
CA GLY A 120 -21.87 -13.72 0.71
C GLY A 120 -21.37 -13.12 2.04
N GLY A 121 -21.75 -13.74 3.15
CA GLY A 121 -21.55 -13.31 4.52
C GLY A 121 -20.11 -13.45 5.02
N ALA A 122 -19.96 -13.85 6.26
CA ALA A 122 -18.67 -13.92 6.93
C ALA A 122 -17.68 -14.87 6.23
N ARG A 123 -16.44 -14.42 6.06
CA ARG A 123 -15.31 -15.25 5.66
C ARG A 123 -14.61 -15.75 6.90
N ILE A 124 -14.41 -17.04 6.99
CA ILE A 124 -13.77 -17.68 8.13
C ILE A 124 -12.34 -18.01 7.74
N GLN A 125 -11.38 -17.28 8.28
CA GLN A 125 -9.97 -17.59 8.08
C GLN A 125 -9.58 -18.78 8.96
N PHE A 126 -9.28 -19.90 8.33
CA PHE A 126 -8.88 -21.11 9.08
C PHE A 126 -7.38 -21.40 9.05
N SER A 127 -6.61 -20.73 8.23
CA SER A 127 -5.14 -20.88 8.17
C SER A 127 -4.42 -20.56 9.48
N GLN A 128 -5.08 -19.86 10.39
CA GLN A 128 -4.58 -19.54 11.72
C GLN A 128 -4.70 -20.71 12.72
N TYR A 129 -5.48 -21.74 12.41
CA TYR A 129 -5.68 -22.90 13.28
C TYR A 129 -4.72 -24.05 12.94
N ALA A 130 -4.43 -24.86 13.95
CA ALA A 130 -3.65 -26.09 13.78
C ALA A 130 -4.56 -27.19 13.22
N THR A 131 -4.65 -27.28 11.92
CA THR A 131 -5.50 -28.25 11.22
C THR A 131 -4.76 -29.59 11.03
N ASP A 132 -5.49 -30.70 11.09
CA ASP A 132 -5.04 -32.05 10.86
C ASP A 132 -5.36 -32.57 9.46
N GLU A 133 -5.10 -33.84 9.20
CA GLU A 133 -5.37 -34.50 7.91
C GLU A 133 -6.87 -34.64 7.65
N ALA A 134 -7.64 -34.92 8.69
CA ALA A 134 -9.10 -35.02 8.55
C ALA A 134 -9.74 -33.68 8.19
N PHE A 135 -9.20 -32.55 8.69
CA PHE A 135 -9.63 -31.23 8.22
C PHE A 135 -9.32 -31.02 6.75
N ARG A 136 -8.13 -31.46 6.29
CA ARG A 136 -7.75 -31.34 4.87
C ARG A 136 -8.63 -32.21 3.98
N GLU A 137 -8.98 -33.40 4.44
CA GLU A 137 -9.89 -34.29 3.74
C GLU A 137 -11.30 -33.68 3.65
N TRP A 138 -11.83 -33.14 4.76
CA TRP A 138 -13.09 -32.42 4.76
C TRP A 138 -13.05 -31.20 3.82
N LEU A 139 -11.97 -30.40 3.85
CA LEU A 139 -11.81 -29.25 2.98
C LEU A 139 -11.74 -29.65 1.50
N SER A 140 -11.10 -30.78 1.16
CA SER A 140 -11.00 -31.27 -0.22
C SER A 140 -12.34 -31.63 -0.85
N ARG A 141 -13.37 -31.88 -0.04
CA ARG A 141 -14.74 -32.14 -0.49
C ARG A 141 -15.53 -30.86 -0.79
N LEU A 142 -15.06 -29.73 -0.26
CA LEU A 142 -15.67 -28.42 -0.54
C LEU A 142 -15.21 -27.90 -1.90
N PRO A 143 -16.08 -27.19 -2.64
CA PRO A 143 -15.71 -26.56 -3.90
C PRO A 143 -14.58 -25.56 -3.74
N ASP A 144 -13.56 -25.63 -4.61
CA ASP A 144 -12.57 -24.58 -4.79
C ASP A 144 -13.22 -23.44 -5.60
N LEU A 145 -13.65 -22.39 -4.90
CA LEU A 145 -14.33 -21.27 -5.53
C LEU A 145 -13.43 -20.47 -6.47
N ASP A 146 -12.11 -20.46 -6.23
CA ASP A 146 -11.18 -19.79 -7.12
C ASP A 146 -11.00 -20.57 -8.43
N ALA A 147 -11.03 -21.90 -8.39
CA ALA A 147 -11.01 -22.73 -9.59
C ALA A 147 -12.30 -22.54 -10.40
N ARG A 148 -13.47 -22.58 -9.74
CA ARG A 148 -14.78 -22.35 -10.35
C ARG A 148 -14.87 -20.96 -11.02
N ASP A 149 -14.43 -19.92 -10.31
CA ASP A 149 -14.45 -18.55 -10.85
C ASP A 149 -13.47 -18.38 -12.01
N ARG A 150 -12.33 -19.09 -11.98
CA ARG A 150 -11.38 -19.11 -13.10
C ARG A 150 -11.99 -19.77 -14.33
N GLU A 151 -12.62 -20.90 -14.18
CA GLU A 151 -13.30 -21.59 -15.30
C GLU A 151 -14.42 -20.71 -15.88
N ALA A 152 -15.24 -20.10 -15.02
CA ALA A 152 -16.29 -19.19 -15.44
C ALA A 152 -15.71 -17.96 -16.18
N ALA A 153 -14.58 -17.42 -15.71
CA ALA A 153 -13.90 -16.30 -16.38
C ALA A 153 -13.32 -16.71 -17.74
N LEU A 154 -12.68 -17.87 -17.82
CA LEU A 154 -12.15 -18.41 -19.08
C LEU A 154 -13.29 -18.70 -20.09
N LYS A 155 -14.40 -19.23 -19.60
CA LYS A 155 -15.59 -19.47 -20.45
C LYS A 155 -16.14 -18.15 -20.98
N LYS A 156 -16.30 -17.12 -20.15
CA LYS A 156 -16.71 -15.78 -20.60
C LYS A 156 -15.77 -15.19 -21.66
N ILE A 157 -14.45 -15.34 -21.47
CA ILE A 157 -13.46 -14.88 -22.45
C ILE A 157 -13.58 -15.69 -23.76
N ALA A 158 -13.81 -17.00 -23.67
CA ALA A 158 -13.96 -17.86 -24.83
C ALA A 158 -15.27 -17.61 -25.62
N GLU A 159 -16.30 -17.09 -24.97
CA GLU A 159 -17.61 -16.80 -25.57
C GLU A 159 -17.75 -15.35 -26.04
N ASP A 160 -16.84 -14.46 -25.68
CA ASP A 160 -16.93 -13.02 -25.99
C ASP A 160 -16.49 -12.72 -27.42
N PRO A 161 -17.41 -12.34 -28.33
CA PRO A 161 -17.08 -12.04 -29.72
C PRO A 161 -16.21 -10.77 -29.89
N ASP A 162 -16.24 -9.85 -28.91
CA ASP A 162 -15.46 -8.60 -28.97
C ASP A 162 -13.95 -8.84 -28.80
N LEU A 163 -13.56 -10.03 -28.29
CA LEU A 163 -12.15 -10.40 -28.11
C LEU A 163 -11.54 -11.14 -29.31
N GLY A 164 -12.35 -11.49 -30.31
CA GLY A 164 -11.93 -12.15 -31.54
C GLY A 164 -13.00 -13.08 -32.12
N ALA A 165 -12.94 -13.32 -33.40
CA ALA A 165 -13.90 -14.18 -34.11
C ALA A 165 -13.69 -15.66 -33.78
N THR A 166 -12.45 -16.08 -33.56
CA THR A 166 -12.09 -17.47 -33.27
C THR A 166 -11.60 -17.69 -31.82
N PRO A 167 -11.70 -18.92 -31.27
CA PRO A 167 -11.17 -19.24 -29.95
C PRO A 167 -9.66 -18.95 -29.82
N GLU A 168 -8.90 -19.14 -30.90
CA GLU A 168 -7.47 -18.89 -30.96
C GLU A 168 -7.18 -17.38 -30.85
N GLU A 169 -7.93 -16.52 -31.54
CA GLU A 169 -7.82 -15.07 -31.44
C GLU A 169 -8.09 -14.59 -30.01
N ARG A 170 -9.10 -15.16 -29.34
CA ARG A 170 -9.45 -14.82 -27.95
C ARG A 170 -8.36 -15.25 -26.96
N GLN A 171 -7.74 -16.39 -27.19
CA GLN A 171 -6.58 -16.83 -26.38
C GLN A 171 -5.36 -15.94 -26.63
N ASN A 172 -5.14 -15.52 -27.89
CA ASN A 172 -4.10 -14.57 -28.26
C ASN A 172 -4.33 -13.20 -27.62
N ALA A 173 -5.59 -12.75 -27.47
CA ALA A 173 -5.92 -11.51 -26.75
C ALA A 173 -5.44 -11.52 -25.30
N LEU A 174 -5.56 -12.65 -24.58
CA LEU A 174 -5.01 -12.79 -23.23
C LEU A 174 -3.48 -12.70 -23.20
N SER A 175 -2.82 -13.34 -24.16
CA SER A 175 -1.37 -13.27 -24.30
C SER A 175 -0.90 -11.85 -24.64
N SER A 176 -1.57 -11.20 -25.58
CA SER A 176 -1.33 -9.80 -25.96
C SER A 176 -1.51 -8.86 -24.77
N ALA A 177 -2.57 -9.05 -23.96
CA ALA A 177 -2.79 -8.26 -22.76
C ALA A 177 -1.65 -8.37 -21.75
N LYS A 178 -1.07 -9.57 -21.57
CA LYS A 178 0.09 -9.77 -20.71
C LYS A 178 1.32 -9.00 -21.23
N TRP A 179 1.61 -9.11 -22.52
CA TRP A 179 2.76 -8.43 -23.12
C TRP A 179 2.59 -6.91 -23.11
N THR A 180 1.38 -6.40 -23.37
CA THR A 180 1.05 -4.97 -23.24
C THR A 180 1.34 -4.47 -21.82
N ASN A 181 0.92 -5.22 -20.81
CA ASN A 181 1.20 -4.84 -19.41
C ASN A 181 2.70 -4.92 -19.07
N VAL A 182 3.40 -5.95 -19.54
CA VAL A 182 4.86 -6.06 -19.35
C VAL A 182 5.59 -4.89 -19.99
N ALA A 183 5.24 -4.52 -21.23
CA ALA A 183 5.81 -3.36 -21.91
C ALA A 183 5.50 -2.04 -21.17
N ALA A 184 4.26 -1.84 -20.74
CA ALA A 184 3.88 -0.66 -19.96
C ALA A 184 4.66 -0.59 -18.63
N CYS A 185 4.77 -1.70 -17.92
CA CYS A 185 5.55 -1.77 -16.68
C CYS A 185 7.04 -1.49 -16.91
N ALA A 186 7.62 -2.00 -18.01
CA ALA A 186 9.02 -1.73 -18.36
C ALA A 186 9.26 -0.25 -18.64
N VAL A 187 8.38 0.39 -19.42
CA VAL A 187 8.46 1.83 -19.73
C VAL A 187 8.37 2.66 -18.45
N VAL A 188 7.39 2.37 -17.59
CA VAL A 188 7.21 3.08 -16.32
C VAL A 188 8.37 2.82 -15.35
N ALA A 189 8.92 1.60 -15.33
CA ALA A 189 10.10 1.28 -14.51
C ALA A 189 11.35 2.04 -14.99
N MET A 190 11.57 2.14 -16.29
CA MET A 190 12.65 2.97 -16.85
C MET A 190 12.47 4.44 -16.51
N ALA A 191 11.24 4.97 -16.59
CA ALA A 191 10.94 6.33 -16.19
C ALA A 191 11.18 6.55 -14.68
N ALA A 192 10.83 5.59 -13.82
CA ALA A 192 11.13 5.67 -12.40
C ALA A 192 12.63 5.68 -12.13
N ILE A 193 13.41 4.86 -12.83
CA ILE A 193 14.88 4.85 -12.76
C ILE A 193 15.44 6.19 -13.24
N ALA A 194 14.96 6.70 -14.38
CA ALA A 194 15.40 8.00 -14.90
C ALA A 194 15.04 9.15 -13.96
N SER A 195 13.90 9.12 -13.29
CA SER A 195 13.51 10.10 -12.28
C SER A 195 14.42 10.06 -11.04
N LEU A 196 14.99 8.88 -10.70
CA LEU A 196 15.81 8.69 -9.51
C LEU A 196 17.30 8.96 -9.77
N TRP A 197 17.82 8.59 -10.92
CA TRP A 197 19.26 8.64 -11.20
C TRP A 197 19.61 9.32 -12.53
N GLY A 198 18.61 9.66 -13.31
CA GLY A 198 18.82 10.29 -14.63
C GLY A 198 19.23 11.76 -14.53
N PRO A 199 19.80 12.28 -15.61
CA PRO A 199 20.06 13.70 -15.75
C PRO A 199 18.78 14.55 -15.64
N PRO A 200 18.88 15.81 -15.12
CA PRO A 200 17.70 16.65 -14.88
C PRO A 200 16.87 16.94 -16.15
N GLU A 201 17.46 16.91 -17.34
CA GLU A 201 16.77 17.11 -18.61
C GLU A 201 15.69 16.04 -18.87
N PHE A 202 15.86 14.83 -18.31
CA PHE A 202 14.87 13.76 -18.44
C PHE A 202 13.75 13.82 -17.40
N ALA A 203 13.86 14.70 -16.40
CA ALA A 203 12.89 14.76 -15.29
C ALA A 203 11.47 15.03 -15.77
N ALA A 204 11.29 15.92 -16.74
CA ALA A 204 9.98 16.24 -17.31
C ALA A 204 9.36 15.03 -18.04
N ALA A 205 10.14 14.38 -18.91
CA ALA A 205 9.70 13.21 -19.65
C ALA A 205 9.39 12.03 -18.72
N ALA A 206 10.27 11.78 -17.74
CA ALA A 206 10.06 10.74 -16.74
C ALA A 206 8.79 10.99 -15.90
N THR A 207 8.57 12.23 -15.45
CA THR A 207 7.36 12.63 -14.73
C THR A 207 6.11 12.42 -15.58
N ALA A 208 6.12 12.80 -16.86
CA ALA A 208 5.00 12.61 -17.77
C ALA A 208 4.67 11.11 -17.94
N VAL A 209 5.67 10.26 -18.16
CA VAL A 209 5.48 8.81 -18.28
C VAL A 209 4.92 8.21 -17.00
N LEU A 210 5.45 8.58 -15.84
CA LEU A 210 4.96 8.12 -14.54
C LEU A 210 3.52 8.58 -14.26
N ALA A 211 3.18 9.82 -14.66
CA ALA A 211 1.83 10.34 -14.53
C ALA A 211 0.82 9.60 -15.41
N LEU A 212 1.23 9.16 -16.61
CA LEU A 212 0.40 8.42 -17.55
C LEU A 212 0.16 6.96 -17.11
N GLY A 213 0.99 6.38 -16.25
CA GLY A 213 0.85 4.99 -15.80
C GLY A 213 -0.53 4.64 -15.23
N PRO A 214 -1.06 5.37 -14.22
CA PRO A 214 -2.40 5.15 -13.70
C PRO A 214 -3.51 5.43 -14.74
N MET A 215 -3.34 6.41 -15.62
CA MET A 215 -4.30 6.67 -16.69
C MET A 215 -4.37 5.50 -17.67
N THR A 216 -3.21 4.93 -18.03
CA THR A 216 -3.11 3.72 -18.84
C THR A 216 -3.79 2.54 -18.15
N ALA A 217 -3.55 2.35 -16.86
CA ALA A 217 -4.20 1.28 -16.08
C ALA A 217 -5.73 1.47 -16.06
N ALA A 218 -6.23 2.68 -15.81
CA ALA A 218 -7.65 2.98 -15.83
C ALA A 218 -8.24 2.72 -17.23
N TYR A 219 -7.61 3.21 -18.28
CA TYR A 219 -8.04 2.99 -19.66
C TYR A 219 -8.14 1.49 -19.98
N LEU A 220 -7.13 0.68 -19.66
CA LEU A 220 -7.14 -0.76 -19.91
C LEU A 220 -8.25 -1.48 -19.13
N LEU A 221 -8.48 -1.08 -17.88
CA LEU A 221 -9.57 -1.62 -17.05
C LEU A 221 -10.96 -1.33 -17.64
N PHE A 222 -11.17 -0.12 -18.15
CA PHE A 222 -12.45 0.27 -18.72
C PHE A 222 -12.66 -0.32 -20.12
N ARG A 223 -11.61 -0.33 -20.95
CA ARG A 223 -11.69 -0.78 -22.34
C ARG A 223 -11.83 -2.29 -22.46
N SER A 224 -11.18 -3.04 -21.59
CA SER A 224 -11.14 -4.50 -21.67
C SER A 224 -11.18 -5.15 -20.28
N PRO A 225 -12.32 -5.05 -19.55
CA PRO A 225 -12.44 -5.53 -18.18
C PRO A 225 -12.32 -7.05 -18.02
N LEU A 226 -12.50 -7.79 -19.11
CA LEU A 226 -12.31 -9.25 -19.16
C LEU A 226 -10.81 -9.65 -19.26
N LEU A 227 -9.96 -8.77 -19.79
CA LEU A 227 -8.53 -9.04 -19.94
C LEU A 227 -7.69 -8.50 -18.80
N TYR A 228 -8.15 -7.43 -18.14
CA TYR A 228 -7.38 -6.72 -17.10
C TYR A 228 -8.13 -6.69 -15.76
N GLY A 229 -7.37 -6.73 -14.67
CA GLY A 229 -7.86 -6.59 -13.29
C GLY A 229 -6.90 -5.77 -12.45
N LEU A 230 -7.44 -5.03 -11.47
CA LEU A 230 -6.62 -4.21 -10.57
C LEU A 230 -5.98 -5.05 -9.46
N MET A 231 -6.83 -5.76 -8.72
CA MET A 231 -6.45 -6.71 -7.68
C MET A 231 -7.19 -8.00 -7.96
N LYS A 232 -6.46 -9.05 -8.26
CA LYS A 232 -7.06 -10.32 -8.65
C LYS A 232 -6.76 -11.43 -7.66
N PRO A 233 -7.68 -12.39 -7.48
CA PRO A 233 -7.37 -13.65 -6.83
C PRO A 233 -6.22 -14.36 -7.54
N LYS A 234 -5.45 -15.19 -6.82
CA LYS A 234 -4.24 -15.85 -7.35
C LYS A 234 -4.45 -16.64 -8.64
N ARG A 235 -5.68 -17.14 -8.88
CA ARG A 235 -6.04 -17.98 -10.04
C ARG A 235 -6.82 -17.25 -11.13
N ASP A 236 -7.06 -15.95 -11.00
CA ASP A 236 -7.76 -15.16 -12.01
C ASP A 236 -6.90 -15.09 -13.31
N PRO A 237 -7.45 -15.43 -14.48
CA PRO A 237 -6.70 -15.43 -15.74
C PRO A 237 -6.35 -14.02 -16.25
N ARG A 238 -7.07 -12.98 -15.79
CA ARG A 238 -6.86 -11.59 -16.23
C ARG A 238 -5.45 -11.10 -15.90
N THR A 239 -4.97 -10.14 -16.66
CA THR A 239 -3.68 -9.49 -16.42
C THR A 239 -3.81 -8.46 -15.28
N GLU A 240 -2.92 -8.53 -14.28
CA GLU A 240 -2.94 -7.66 -13.10
C GLU A 240 -2.19 -6.35 -13.35
N LEU A 241 -2.84 -5.21 -13.09
CA LEU A 241 -2.29 -3.87 -13.28
C LEU A 241 -1.73 -3.23 -12.00
N SER A 242 -1.80 -3.91 -10.86
CA SER A 242 -1.33 -3.36 -9.56
C SER A 242 0.15 -2.97 -9.57
N PHE A 243 0.99 -3.74 -10.28
CA PHE A 243 2.42 -3.44 -10.39
C PHE A 243 2.68 -2.17 -11.19
N LEU A 244 1.95 -1.96 -12.29
CA LEU A 244 2.02 -0.71 -13.08
C LEU A 244 1.71 0.51 -12.22
N LEU A 245 0.64 0.43 -11.41
CA LEU A 245 0.27 1.50 -10.46
C LEU A 245 1.35 1.70 -9.39
N LEU A 246 1.84 0.62 -8.79
CA LEU A 246 2.84 0.68 -7.73
C LEU A 246 4.12 1.40 -8.21
N VAL A 247 4.65 1.00 -9.37
CA VAL A 247 5.88 1.59 -9.91
C VAL A 247 5.68 3.07 -10.26
N SER A 248 4.52 3.42 -10.83
CA SER A 248 4.17 4.82 -11.12
C SER A 248 4.14 5.68 -9.86
N VAL A 249 3.44 5.21 -8.82
CA VAL A 249 3.30 5.94 -7.55
C VAL A 249 4.66 6.07 -6.85
N VAL A 250 5.40 4.97 -6.73
CA VAL A 250 6.72 4.98 -6.08
C VAL A 250 7.69 5.87 -6.84
N GLY A 251 7.70 5.82 -8.18
CA GLY A 251 8.56 6.67 -9.01
C GLY A 251 8.26 8.16 -8.83
N LEU A 252 6.98 8.54 -8.81
CA LEU A 252 6.57 9.94 -8.59
C LEU A 252 6.89 10.42 -7.17
N VAL A 253 6.61 9.61 -6.15
CA VAL A 253 6.90 9.98 -4.75
C VAL A 253 8.40 10.10 -4.52
N ALA A 254 9.19 9.18 -5.06
CA ALA A 254 10.64 9.20 -4.91
C ALA A 254 11.28 10.35 -5.70
N GLY A 255 10.77 10.67 -6.89
CA GLY A 255 11.19 11.85 -7.66
C GLY A 255 10.76 13.16 -7.01
N GLY A 256 9.51 13.23 -6.54
CA GLY A 256 8.97 14.38 -5.81
C GLY A 256 9.62 14.58 -4.43
N GLY A 257 10.01 13.50 -3.74
CA GLY A 257 10.69 13.57 -2.45
C GLY A 257 12.12 14.13 -2.49
N ARG A 258 12.67 14.35 -3.69
CA ARG A 258 13.93 15.07 -3.90
C ARG A 258 13.78 16.59 -3.91
N VAL A 259 12.56 17.08 -3.86
CA VAL A 259 12.25 18.49 -3.82
C VAL A 259 12.13 18.92 -2.37
N ASN A 260 13.00 19.82 -1.92
CA ASN A 260 12.88 20.43 -0.60
C ASN A 260 11.78 21.51 -0.66
N LEU A 261 10.56 21.15 -0.30
CA LEU A 261 9.43 22.08 -0.26
C LEU A 261 9.49 22.88 1.05
N VAL A 262 9.27 24.18 0.95
CA VAL A 262 9.12 25.06 2.13
C VAL A 262 7.82 24.75 2.87
N SER A 263 6.74 24.54 2.13
CA SER A 263 5.41 24.20 2.68
C SER A 263 4.62 23.33 1.71
N LEU A 264 3.86 22.38 2.24
CA LEU A 264 2.93 21.56 1.48
C LEU A 264 1.56 22.24 1.28
N ALA A 265 1.24 23.26 2.06
CA ALA A 265 -0.10 23.87 2.06
C ALA A 265 -0.58 24.34 0.68
N PRO A 266 0.26 25.00 -0.16
CA PRO A 266 -0.16 25.42 -1.49
C PRO A 266 -0.49 24.27 -2.44
N LEU A 267 0.10 23.07 -2.23
CA LEU A 267 -0.20 21.88 -3.04
C LEU A 267 -1.53 21.20 -2.64
N GLY A 268 -2.07 21.53 -1.47
CA GLY A 268 -3.25 20.88 -0.92
C GLY A 268 -4.43 20.76 -1.90
N PRO A 269 -4.89 21.83 -2.55
CA PRO A 269 -5.98 21.76 -3.53
C PRO A 269 -5.68 20.86 -4.72
N ALA A 270 -4.46 20.91 -5.27
CA ALA A 270 -4.04 20.06 -6.37
C ALA A 270 -3.99 18.58 -5.96
N ILE A 271 -3.43 18.28 -4.78
CA ILE A 271 -3.40 16.93 -4.21
C ILE A 271 -4.82 16.40 -4.04
N ALA A 272 -5.72 17.18 -3.43
CA ALA A 272 -7.11 16.78 -3.22
C ALA A 272 -7.84 16.52 -4.54
N GLY A 273 -7.73 17.42 -5.51
CA GLY A 273 -8.37 17.28 -6.82
C GLY A 273 -7.91 16.03 -7.57
N VAL A 274 -6.59 15.81 -7.65
CA VAL A 274 -6.04 14.62 -8.32
C VAL A 274 -6.41 13.33 -7.57
N ALA A 275 -6.40 13.34 -6.22
CA ALA A 275 -6.80 12.17 -5.44
C ALA A 275 -8.27 11.79 -5.66
N ILE A 276 -9.16 12.78 -5.74
CA ILE A 276 -10.58 12.55 -6.03
C ILE A 276 -10.74 11.92 -7.41
N VAL A 277 -10.09 12.47 -8.45
CA VAL A 277 -10.14 11.93 -9.81
C VAL A 277 -9.59 10.51 -9.85
N PHE A 278 -8.45 10.26 -9.21
CA PHE A 278 -7.86 8.92 -9.10
C PHE A 278 -8.84 7.94 -8.44
N CYS A 279 -9.38 8.30 -7.28
CA CYS A 279 -10.34 7.45 -6.57
C CYS A 279 -11.60 7.21 -7.41
N ALA A 280 -12.15 8.22 -8.06
CA ALA A 280 -13.31 8.07 -8.94
C ALA A 280 -13.05 7.11 -10.11
N ALA A 281 -11.86 7.18 -10.73
CA ALA A 281 -11.47 6.32 -11.84
C ALA A 281 -11.37 4.84 -11.42
N PHE A 282 -10.87 4.54 -10.23
CA PHE A 282 -10.67 3.16 -9.79
C PHE A 282 -11.78 2.59 -8.90
N LEU A 283 -12.69 3.42 -8.40
CA LEU A 283 -13.80 3.00 -7.53
C LEU A 283 -14.64 1.86 -8.10
N PRO A 284 -15.06 1.86 -9.40
CA PRO A 284 -15.86 0.77 -9.95
C PRO A 284 -15.15 -0.59 -9.93
N ALA A 285 -13.82 -0.60 -10.13
CA ALA A 285 -13.02 -1.82 -10.10
C ALA A 285 -12.85 -2.33 -8.65
N VAL A 286 -12.61 -1.43 -7.70
CA VAL A 286 -12.47 -1.73 -6.28
C VAL A 286 -13.80 -2.19 -5.67
N TRP A 287 -14.92 -1.58 -6.07
CA TRP A 287 -16.25 -1.93 -5.56
C TRP A 287 -16.65 -3.37 -5.88
N LYS A 288 -16.22 -3.87 -7.03
CA LYS A 288 -16.42 -5.27 -7.45
C LYS A 288 -15.45 -6.26 -6.77
N SER A 289 -14.46 -5.77 -6.03
CA SER A 289 -13.50 -6.62 -5.35
C SER A 289 -14.11 -7.37 -4.18
N ALA A 290 -13.73 -8.63 -4.04
CA ALA A 290 -14.12 -9.45 -2.91
C ALA A 290 -13.61 -8.94 -1.54
N GLN A 291 -12.57 -8.10 -1.53
CA GLN A 291 -11.94 -7.49 -0.33
C GLN A 291 -12.16 -5.97 -0.30
N ARG A 292 -13.42 -5.52 -0.45
CA ARG A 292 -13.77 -4.10 -0.63
C ARG A 292 -13.11 -3.15 0.37
N GLY A 293 -13.12 -3.48 1.68
CA GLY A 293 -12.57 -2.61 2.72
C GLY A 293 -11.07 -2.35 2.56
N GLY A 294 -10.27 -3.42 2.46
CA GLY A 294 -8.82 -3.29 2.26
C GLY A 294 -8.46 -2.64 0.92
N ALA A 295 -9.21 -2.97 -0.14
CA ALA A 295 -9.00 -2.38 -1.47
C ALA A 295 -9.35 -0.89 -1.51
N LEU A 296 -10.39 -0.43 -0.80
CA LEU A 296 -10.72 0.99 -0.67
C LEU A 296 -9.63 1.76 0.07
N ILE A 297 -9.15 1.24 1.20
CA ILE A 297 -8.05 1.87 1.94
C ILE A 297 -6.81 1.96 1.06
N ALA A 298 -6.43 0.86 0.39
CA ALA A 298 -5.30 0.85 -0.52
C ALA A 298 -5.46 1.89 -1.65
N MET A 299 -6.63 1.95 -2.28
CA MET A 299 -6.94 2.92 -3.34
C MET A 299 -6.79 4.37 -2.85
N ILE A 300 -7.31 4.70 -1.66
CA ILE A 300 -7.18 6.04 -1.08
C ILE A 300 -5.71 6.37 -0.82
N LEU A 301 -4.96 5.47 -0.20
CA LEU A 301 -3.53 5.68 0.06
C LEU A 301 -2.74 5.83 -1.24
N PHE A 302 -2.95 4.96 -2.23
CA PHE A 302 -2.32 5.08 -3.54
C PHE A 302 -2.69 6.40 -4.23
N GLY A 303 -3.95 6.82 -4.16
CA GLY A 303 -4.42 8.08 -4.69
C GLY A 303 -3.74 9.28 -4.05
N LEU A 304 -3.60 9.28 -2.72
CA LEU A 304 -2.93 10.36 -1.99
C LEU A 304 -1.43 10.42 -2.31
N PHE A 305 -0.72 9.29 -2.31
CA PHE A 305 0.70 9.25 -2.66
C PHE A 305 0.95 9.64 -4.11
N TYR A 306 0.13 9.14 -5.03
CA TYR A 306 0.20 9.53 -6.44
C TYR A 306 0.01 11.03 -6.61
N SER A 307 -1.02 11.58 -5.99
CA SER A 307 -1.36 13.01 -6.10
C SER A 307 -0.29 13.90 -5.51
N TYR A 308 0.28 13.51 -4.37
CA TYR A 308 1.41 14.20 -3.76
C TYR A 308 2.63 14.20 -4.69
N GLY A 309 3.04 13.02 -5.15
CA GLY A 309 4.21 12.90 -6.03
C GLY A 309 4.04 13.65 -7.34
N LEU A 310 2.86 13.58 -7.93
CA LEU A 310 2.52 14.29 -9.16
C LEU A 310 2.52 15.82 -8.96
N ALA A 311 1.86 16.31 -7.89
CA ALA A 311 1.81 17.74 -7.60
C ALA A 311 3.21 18.32 -7.31
N ALA A 312 4.02 17.62 -6.51
CA ALA A 312 5.40 18.03 -6.23
C ALA A 312 6.26 18.04 -7.50
N ALA A 313 6.14 17.01 -8.35
CA ALA A 313 6.88 16.95 -9.60
C ALA A 313 6.45 18.04 -10.60
N ILE A 314 5.16 18.28 -10.77
CA ILE A 314 4.64 19.36 -11.64
C ILE A 314 5.09 20.71 -11.09
N ASN A 315 4.99 20.93 -9.77
CA ASN A 315 5.39 22.17 -9.12
C ASN A 315 6.84 22.55 -9.46
N ARG A 316 7.72 21.56 -9.55
CA ARG A 316 9.13 21.76 -9.91
C ARG A 316 9.37 21.84 -11.40
N VAL A 317 8.86 20.86 -12.17
CA VAL A 317 9.18 20.71 -13.61
C VAL A 317 8.56 21.82 -14.47
N ALA A 318 7.37 22.30 -14.08
CA ALA A 318 6.71 23.40 -14.79
C ALA A 318 7.09 24.79 -14.25
N ASP A 319 7.92 24.86 -13.21
CA ASP A 319 8.38 26.12 -12.65
C ASP A 319 9.33 26.84 -13.60
N ARG A 320 9.02 28.10 -13.88
CA ARG A 320 9.80 29.01 -14.71
C ARG A 320 10.18 30.27 -13.93
N SER A 321 10.03 30.26 -12.61
CA SER A 321 10.41 31.40 -11.78
C SER A 321 11.92 31.60 -11.78
N THR A 322 12.36 32.86 -11.74
CA THR A 322 13.76 33.18 -11.51
C THR A 322 14.11 32.81 -10.08
N PRO A 323 15.12 31.97 -9.83
CA PRO A 323 15.51 31.61 -8.49
C PRO A 323 16.06 32.80 -7.71
N GLU A 324 15.77 32.84 -6.41
CA GLU A 324 16.39 33.75 -5.47
C GLU A 324 17.50 33.03 -4.72
N MET A 325 18.73 33.52 -4.80
CA MET A 325 19.89 32.88 -4.20
C MET A 325 20.11 33.37 -2.77
N PHE A 326 20.25 32.43 -1.85
CA PHE A 326 20.60 32.68 -0.45
C PHE A 326 21.96 32.04 -0.14
N ARG A 327 22.84 32.81 0.53
CA ARG A 327 24.06 32.29 1.14
C ARG A 327 23.78 32.01 2.61
N VAL A 328 23.99 30.77 3.03
CA VAL A 328 23.55 30.29 4.34
C VAL A 328 24.69 29.55 5.02
N GLU A 329 24.93 29.86 6.28
CA GLU A 329 25.95 29.19 7.09
C GLU A 329 25.42 27.82 7.58
N VAL A 330 26.32 26.83 7.50
CA VAL A 330 26.08 25.49 8.05
C VAL A 330 26.49 25.45 9.51
N LEU A 331 25.53 25.36 10.41
CA LEU A 331 25.77 25.35 11.86
C LEU A 331 26.21 23.98 12.37
N ALA A 332 25.68 22.90 11.82
CA ALA A 332 26.01 21.54 12.24
C ALA A 332 25.70 20.53 11.12
N GLN A 333 26.32 19.38 11.27
CA GLN A 333 26.08 18.21 10.43
C GLN A 333 25.60 17.04 11.29
N HIS A 334 24.62 16.27 10.82
CA HIS A 334 24.25 15.05 11.48
C HIS A 334 23.84 13.95 10.50
N VAL A 335 24.05 12.70 10.93
CA VAL A 335 23.71 11.51 10.19
C VAL A 335 22.66 10.74 10.97
N THR A 336 21.56 10.41 10.30
CA THR A 336 20.53 9.56 10.89
C THR A 336 20.66 8.16 10.30
N HIS A 337 20.93 7.19 11.16
CA HIS A 337 21.01 5.79 10.78
C HIS A 337 19.66 5.10 10.98
N GLY A 338 18.99 4.76 9.88
CA GLY A 338 17.85 3.84 9.91
C GLY A 338 18.31 2.39 9.79
N SER A 339 17.40 1.43 10.02
CA SER A 339 17.72 -0.01 9.93
C SER A 339 18.21 -0.47 8.55
N ARG A 340 17.94 0.28 7.49
CA ARG A 340 18.29 -0.05 6.09
C ARG A 340 18.76 1.14 5.27
N SER A 341 18.83 2.34 5.85
CA SER A 341 19.21 3.56 5.13
C SER A 341 19.94 4.50 6.04
N THR A 342 20.86 5.28 5.47
CA THR A 342 21.55 6.39 6.13
C THR A 342 21.11 7.67 5.46
N SER A 343 20.67 8.66 6.23
CA SER A 343 20.28 9.99 5.75
C SER A 343 21.27 11.03 6.31
N TYR A 344 21.70 11.92 5.43
CA TYR A 344 22.65 12.98 5.74
C TYR A 344 21.91 14.31 5.82
N HIS A 345 22.18 15.10 6.84
CA HIS A 345 21.48 16.36 7.10
C HIS A 345 22.45 17.48 7.44
N LEU A 346 22.17 18.67 6.93
CA LEU A 346 22.83 19.91 7.33
C LEU A 346 21.85 20.74 8.16
N THR A 347 22.34 21.29 9.26
CA THR A 347 21.61 22.25 10.08
C THR A 347 22.04 23.65 9.64
N LEU A 348 21.10 24.44 9.18
CA LEU A 348 21.31 25.75 8.57
C LEU A 348 20.84 26.86 9.50
N GLU A 349 21.55 28.02 9.44
CA GLU A 349 21.08 29.26 10.07
C GLU A 349 19.71 29.70 9.49
N PRO A 350 19.00 30.63 10.15
CA PRO A 350 17.79 31.22 9.59
C PRO A 350 18.07 31.92 8.25
N TRP A 351 17.26 31.61 7.23
CA TRP A 351 17.40 32.19 5.89
C TRP A 351 16.05 32.28 5.17
N GLY A 352 15.86 33.23 4.29
CA GLY A 352 14.69 33.37 3.43
C GLY A 352 13.36 33.06 4.13
N PRO A 353 12.69 31.97 3.73
CA PRO A 353 11.40 31.58 4.31
C PRO A 353 11.50 30.97 5.72
N TYR A 354 12.70 30.65 6.20
CA TYR A 354 12.92 30.02 7.50
C TYR A 354 13.46 31.03 8.52
N SER A 355 12.58 31.48 9.43
CA SER A 355 12.93 32.38 10.53
C SER A 355 13.68 31.71 11.70
N ARG A 356 13.84 30.39 11.65
CA ARG A 356 14.52 29.56 12.66
C ARG A 356 15.50 28.62 11.99
N VAL A 357 16.45 28.14 12.78
CA VAL A 357 17.36 27.06 12.39
C VAL A 357 16.55 25.88 11.84
N ASN A 358 16.92 25.42 10.67
CA ASN A 358 16.25 24.29 10.01
C ASN A 358 17.26 23.22 9.60
N SER A 359 16.75 21.99 9.45
CA SER A 359 17.52 20.84 9.00
C SER A 359 17.16 20.48 7.57
N MET A 360 18.14 20.41 6.69
CA MET A 360 17.99 20.07 5.29
C MET A 360 18.60 18.69 4.98
N PRO A 361 17.86 17.75 4.39
CA PRO A 361 18.43 16.52 3.88
C PRO A 361 19.29 16.83 2.64
N VAL A 362 20.46 16.20 2.57
CA VAL A 362 21.42 16.38 1.47
C VAL A 362 21.93 15.04 0.95
N SER A 363 22.54 15.06 -0.23
CA SER A 363 23.27 13.89 -0.74
C SER A 363 24.52 13.63 0.11
N ARG A 364 25.03 12.42 0.07
CA ARG A 364 26.27 12.05 0.74
C ARG A 364 27.45 12.92 0.25
N SER A 365 27.50 13.19 -1.05
CA SER A 365 28.57 14.03 -1.64
C SER A 365 28.55 15.45 -1.09
N VAL A 366 27.40 16.09 -1.01
CA VAL A 366 27.25 17.44 -0.42
C VAL A 366 27.65 17.43 1.06
N TYR A 367 27.21 16.40 1.79
CA TYR A 367 27.55 16.25 3.21
C TYR A 367 29.08 16.13 3.45
N GLU A 368 29.79 15.30 2.66
CA GLU A 368 31.22 15.09 2.79
C GLU A 368 32.05 16.31 2.37
N GLN A 369 31.54 17.14 1.47
CA GLN A 369 32.17 18.35 0.99
C GLN A 369 31.94 19.59 1.89
N THR A 370 30.91 19.52 2.74
CA THR A 370 30.51 20.66 3.59
C THR A 370 31.01 20.42 5.02
N GLN A 371 31.40 21.48 5.71
CA GLN A 371 31.78 21.43 7.12
C GLN A 371 31.01 22.48 7.92
N PRO A 372 30.80 22.30 9.24
CA PRO A 372 30.24 23.35 10.09
C PRO A 372 31.09 24.64 10.00
N GLY A 373 30.42 25.80 9.91
CA GLY A 373 31.04 27.11 9.68
C GLY A 373 31.29 27.44 8.21
N THR A 374 30.99 26.51 7.27
CA THR A 374 31.06 26.84 5.83
C THR A 374 29.74 27.42 5.33
N THR A 375 29.83 28.25 4.28
CA THR A 375 28.65 28.81 3.60
C THR A 375 28.26 27.94 2.41
N ILE A 376 26.98 27.62 2.29
CA ILE A 376 26.41 26.99 1.10
C ILE A 376 25.46 27.96 0.40
N CYS A 377 25.27 27.76 -0.89
CA CYS A 377 24.30 28.52 -1.67
C CYS A 377 23.03 27.69 -1.90
N LEU A 378 21.88 28.34 -1.72
CA LEU A 378 20.57 27.75 -1.93
C LEU A 378 19.81 28.57 -2.94
N ASP A 379 19.28 27.92 -3.99
CA ASP A 379 18.32 28.51 -4.90
C ASP A 379 16.90 28.26 -4.39
N LEU A 380 16.18 29.33 -4.13
CA LEU A 380 14.77 29.32 -3.77
C LEU A 380 13.91 29.66 -4.99
N HIS A 381 13.00 28.78 -5.33
CA HIS A 381 12.05 28.92 -6.45
C HIS A 381 10.63 29.08 -5.91
N ALA A 382 9.80 29.86 -6.64
CA ALA A 382 8.41 30.08 -6.22
C ALA A 382 7.52 28.86 -6.36
N GLY A 383 7.84 27.96 -7.32
CA GLY A 383 7.05 26.79 -7.65
C GLY A 383 5.85 27.10 -8.53
N PHE A 384 5.61 26.27 -9.56
CA PHE A 384 4.50 26.46 -10.51
C PHE A 384 3.12 26.47 -9.83
N LEU A 385 2.91 25.65 -8.81
CA LEU A 385 1.67 25.57 -8.02
C LEU A 385 1.70 26.50 -6.78
N GLY A 386 2.67 27.41 -6.69
CA GLY A 386 2.83 28.33 -5.59
C GLY A 386 3.46 27.71 -4.32
N ALA A 387 3.95 26.48 -4.40
CA ALA A 387 4.69 25.86 -3.32
C ALA A 387 6.18 26.10 -3.51
N ALA A 388 6.72 27.07 -2.77
CA ALA A 388 8.16 27.37 -2.84
C ALA A 388 9.01 26.14 -2.53
N TRP A 389 10.09 25.96 -3.30
CA TRP A 389 11.02 24.86 -3.15
C TRP A 389 12.46 25.33 -3.34
N TYR A 390 13.41 24.61 -2.76
CA TYR A 390 14.80 24.99 -2.81
C TYR A 390 15.72 23.80 -3.04
N GLN A 391 16.91 24.11 -3.55
CA GLN A 391 17.97 23.13 -3.76
C GLN A 391 19.35 23.75 -3.46
N PRO A 392 20.30 22.94 -2.95
CA PRO A 392 21.67 23.39 -2.83
C PRO A 392 22.33 23.49 -4.20
N ILE A 393 23.10 24.56 -4.39
CA ILE A 393 23.90 24.81 -5.60
C ILE A 393 25.36 25.11 -5.22
N ASP A 394 26.26 25.02 -6.17
CA ASP A 394 27.62 25.48 -5.99
C ASP A 394 27.65 27.01 -6.02
N CYS A 395 28.25 27.65 -4.99
CA CYS A 395 28.38 29.10 -4.92
C CYS A 395 29.29 29.66 -6.00
N ALA A 396 30.15 28.84 -6.62
CA ALA A 396 31.10 29.27 -7.64
C ALA A 396 30.49 29.38 -9.06
N GLU A 397 29.38 28.70 -9.32
CA GLU A 397 28.77 28.61 -10.66
C GLU A 397 28.08 29.90 -11.14
N GLN A 398 27.87 30.88 -10.26
CA GLN A 398 27.13 32.11 -10.57
C GLN A 398 27.91 33.42 -10.23
N GLN A 399 29.21 33.44 -10.41
CA GLN A 399 29.88 34.72 -10.53
C GLN A 399 29.72 35.22 -11.97
N PRO A 400 29.07 36.38 -12.20
CA PRO A 400 28.84 36.93 -13.55
C PRO A 400 30.13 37.30 -14.25
#